data_56d6bf15f6145154d2faec4cc1724b02
#
_entry.id   56d6bf15f6145154d2faec4cc1724b02
#
_cell.length_a   1.000
_cell.length_b   1.000
_cell.length_c   1.000
_cell.angle_alpha   90.00
_cell.angle_beta   90.00
_cell.angle_gamma   90.00
#
_symmetry.space_group_name_H-M   'P 1'
#
loop_
_entity.id
_entity.type
_entity.pdbx_description
1 polymer ?
#
loop_
_entity_poly.entity_id
_entity_poly.type
_entity_poly.pdbx_seq_one_letter_code
_entity_poly.pdbx_strand_id
1 'polypeptide(L)'
;MKTFKFIAALCGVAAFVCSCEKEDSKTNDEGKEPVPVKVETVTLDKSSLNLVEEQEALLVATFSPAEAEVGAVVWASSNDKVASVSQEGKVSALAPGEATISVAAGDVKAECKVTVTKRIIKVTGITLSATELNLEPGGEAQLTATFDPADADLSSVVWASSAEAVATVSQDGKVKAVADGVATISVTAGAVKAVCQVTVQTPAKEWAVGDYYEVGSVKGVVVWVDESKLKGKIISLDETTADVWSTSNRTTGAQSTTDGKSNTEKVKALDNSLTSFPAFKWCVEKGEGWYLPASDEVKCFLTIAPVINAVLTEHGGTALDCYYWSSTESDSNSETNAYWIYGYNGNTTTNDDSKTAPEGPNFVRAMYQF
;
A
#
# COMPACT_ATOMS: atom_id res chain seq x y z
N MET A 1 -6.72 38.65 27.90
CA MET A 1 -6.78 39.62 29.03
C MET A 1 -5.33 39.94 29.44
N LYS A 2 -4.75 41.02 28.92
CA LYS A 2 -3.59 41.72 29.49
C LYS A 2 -3.62 43.13 28.99
N THR A 3 -3.76 44.02 29.95
CA THR A 3 -4.03 45.44 29.92
C THR A 3 -2.84 46.24 29.40
N PHE A 4 -3.05 47.12 28.43
CA PHE A 4 -2.13 48.18 28.07
C PHE A 4 -2.38 49.40 28.99
N LYS A 5 -1.34 49.87 29.67
CA LYS A 5 -1.34 51.10 30.42
C LYS A 5 -0.83 52.25 29.53
N PHE A 6 -1.70 53.24 29.35
CA PHE A 6 -1.33 54.59 28.87
C PHE A 6 -0.64 55.37 29.99
N ILE A 7 0.50 55.99 29.68
CA ILE A 7 1.11 57.01 30.54
C ILE A 7 0.97 58.34 29.81
N ALA A 8 0.11 59.19 30.35
CA ALA A 8 -0.01 60.57 29.95
C ALA A 8 1.00 61.40 30.79
N ALA A 9 1.89 62.14 30.15
CA ALA A 9 2.75 63.13 30.81
C ALA A 9 2.09 64.52 30.75
N LEU A 10 1.81 65.00 31.91
CA LEU A 10 1.23 66.33 32.15
C LEU A 10 2.33 67.38 32.19
N CYS A 11 2.24 68.41 31.34
CA CYS A 11 3.14 69.55 31.36
C CYS A 11 2.56 70.65 32.26
N GLY A 12 3.25 70.94 33.33
CA GLY A 12 2.86 72.00 34.30
C GLY A 12 3.32 73.38 33.85
N VAL A 13 2.40 74.29 33.90
CA VAL A 13 2.58 75.71 33.68
C VAL A 13 3.16 76.34 35.00
N ALA A 14 4.23 77.05 34.91
CA ALA A 14 4.67 78.01 36.00
C ALA A 14 4.76 79.40 35.37
N ALA A 15 3.87 80.27 35.82
CA ALA A 15 3.88 81.70 35.59
C ALA A 15 4.87 82.40 36.56
N PHE A 16 5.69 83.20 36.00
CA PHE A 16 6.43 84.19 36.83
C PHE A 16 6.24 85.58 36.24
N VAL A 17 5.63 86.45 37.09
CA VAL A 17 5.48 87.89 36.85
C VAL A 17 6.61 88.63 37.50
N CYS A 18 7.27 89.51 36.81
CA CYS A 18 7.87 90.72 37.41
C CYS A 18 8.22 91.79 36.36
N SER A 19 7.56 92.82 36.48
CA SER A 19 7.68 94.26 36.50
C SER A 19 8.90 94.96 35.84
N CYS A 20 8.52 95.86 34.92
CA CYS A 20 8.88 97.18 34.54
C CYS A 20 10.36 97.64 34.72
N GLU A 21 11.00 98.17 33.63
CA GLU A 21 11.26 99.58 33.48
C GLU A 21 11.69 99.93 32.06
N LYS A 22 11.42 101.18 31.66
CA LYS A 22 11.62 101.76 30.35
C LYS A 22 13.07 102.05 30.05
N GLU A 23 13.50 101.97 28.82
CA GLU A 23 14.06 103.10 28.09
C GLU A 23 14.05 102.89 26.57
N ASP A 24 13.80 104.00 25.88
CA ASP A 24 13.64 104.13 24.42
C ASP A 24 14.97 103.91 23.69
N SER A 25 14.95 103.21 22.60
CA SER A 25 15.75 103.51 21.40
C SER A 25 15.13 102.86 20.21
N LYS A 26 14.68 103.71 19.29
CA LYS A 26 14.18 103.33 17.94
C LYS A 26 15.31 102.79 17.09
N THR A 27 15.22 101.62 16.62
CA THR A 27 15.72 101.21 15.27
C THR A 27 14.63 100.30 14.63
N ASN A 28 14.10 100.76 13.51
CA ASN A 28 13.26 100.02 12.64
C ASN A 28 14.12 98.88 12.05
N ASP A 29 13.85 97.67 12.53
CA ASP A 29 14.18 96.43 11.77
C ASP A 29 12.87 95.86 11.31
N GLU A 30 12.56 96.06 10.03
CA GLU A 30 11.42 95.42 9.39
C GLU A 30 11.62 93.91 9.52
N GLY A 31 10.81 93.27 10.31
CA GLY A 31 10.77 91.80 10.48
C GLY A 31 10.52 91.11 9.13
N LYS A 32 11.59 90.69 8.52
CA LYS A 32 11.57 89.77 7.42
C LYS A 32 11.17 88.44 8.04
N GLU A 33 9.89 88.01 7.85
CA GLU A 33 9.50 86.68 8.20
C GLU A 33 10.55 85.70 7.65
N PRO A 34 11.02 84.73 8.39
CA PRO A 34 11.99 83.78 7.87
C PRO A 34 11.34 83.06 6.70
N VAL A 35 11.94 83.16 5.52
CA VAL A 35 11.49 82.41 4.36
C VAL A 35 11.56 80.94 4.71
N PRO A 36 10.47 80.18 4.61
CA PRO A 36 10.50 78.78 4.94
C PRO A 36 11.55 78.02 4.08
N VAL A 37 12.47 77.36 4.74
CA VAL A 37 13.50 76.58 4.10
C VAL A 37 12.83 75.34 3.49
N LYS A 38 12.88 75.19 2.18
CA LYS A 38 12.28 74.06 1.47
C LYS A 38 13.17 72.83 1.55
N VAL A 39 12.55 71.63 1.51
CA VAL A 39 13.26 70.37 1.31
C VAL A 39 13.91 70.36 -0.08
N GLU A 40 15.22 70.22 -0.14
CA GLU A 40 16.01 70.14 -1.37
C GLU A 40 16.26 68.70 -1.81
N THR A 41 16.43 67.79 -0.86
CA THR A 41 16.62 66.36 -1.14
C THR A 41 15.92 65.49 -0.09
N VAL A 42 15.47 64.31 -0.52
CA VAL A 42 15.04 63.22 0.32
C VAL A 42 15.87 61.97 0.00
N THR A 43 16.28 61.25 1.01
CA THR A 43 17.00 59.97 0.91
C THR A 43 16.34 58.91 1.74
N LEU A 44 16.43 57.64 1.32
CA LEU A 44 16.01 56.50 2.08
C LEU A 44 17.23 55.79 2.69
N ASP A 45 17.07 55.21 3.86
CA ASP A 45 18.10 54.40 4.55
C ASP A 45 18.48 53.12 3.74
N LYS A 46 17.58 52.69 2.85
CA LYS A 46 17.77 51.52 1.97
C LYS A 46 17.29 51.85 0.56
N SER A 47 18.10 51.49 -0.44
CA SER A 47 17.74 51.59 -1.88
C SER A 47 17.06 50.31 -2.41
N SER A 48 17.17 49.18 -1.66
CA SER A 48 16.48 47.91 -1.98
C SER A 48 16.14 47.13 -0.72
N LEU A 49 15.08 46.38 -0.80
CA LEU A 49 14.61 45.41 0.22
C LEU A 49 14.31 44.06 -0.45
N ASN A 50 14.78 42.96 0.16
CA ASN A 50 14.40 41.62 -0.18
C ASN A 50 13.59 41.07 0.99
N LEU A 51 12.32 40.80 0.73
CA LEU A 51 11.36 40.32 1.74
C LEU A 51 10.77 38.98 1.32
N VAL A 52 10.37 38.21 2.27
CA VAL A 52 9.51 37.03 2.05
C VAL A 52 8.07 37.45 2.34
N GLU A 53 7.08 36.86 1.68
CA GLU A 53 5.66 37.08 1.97
C GLU A 53 5.39 37.12 3.49
N GLU A 54 4.52 38.02 3.92
CA GLU A 54 4.13 38.30 5.31
C GLU A 54 5.25 38.99 6.14
N GLN A 55 6.42 39.25 5.60
CA GLN A 55 7.43 40.03 6.28
C GLN A 55 7.15 41.53 6.16
N GLU A 56 7.63 42.24 7.15
CA GLU A 56 7.55 43.70 7.26
C GLU A 56 8.93 44.29 7.40
N ALA A 57 9.12 45.50 6.89
CA ALA A 57 10.34 46.28 7.04
C ALA A 57 9.99 47.76 7.21
N LEU A 58 10.83 48.51 7.90
CA LEU A 58 10.73 49.96 8.00
C LEU A 58 11.75 50.61 7.07
N LEU A 59 11.28 51.54 6.26
CA LEU A 59 12.10 52.51 5.52
C LEU A 59 12.09 53.83 6.25
N VAL A 60 13.25 54.41 6.40
CA VAL A 60 13.43 55.73 7.05
C VAL A 60 13.81 56.76 6.01
N ALA A 61 13.01 57.80 5.87
CA ALA A 61 13.29 58.93 5.01
C ALA A 61 14.06 60.02 5.79
N THR A 62 15.10 60.58 5.20
CA THR A 62 15.86 61.71 5.73
C THR A 62 15.74 62.87 4.73
N PHE A 63 15.38 64.02 5.24
CA PHE A 63 15.17 65.24 4.47
C PHE A 63 16.33 66.19 4.72
N SER A 64 16.77 66.88 3.66
CA SER A 64 17.84 67.83 3.75
C SER A 64 17.45 69.16 3.05
N PRO A 65 17.86 70.32 3.59
CA PRO A 65 18.59 70.49 4.85
C PRO A 65 17.74 70.16 6.08
N ALA A 66 18.37 69.88 7.24
CA ALA A 66 17.66 69.41 8.43
C ALA A 66 16.67 70.43 9.05
N GLU A 67 16.88 71.71 8.78
CA GLU A 67 16.02 72.85 9.17
C GLU A 67 14.83 73.07 8.21
N ALA A 68 14.73 72.25 7.10
CA ALA A 68 13.65 72.40 6.15
C ALA A 68 12.30 72.14 6.77
N GLU A 69 11.32 72.95 6.43
CA GLU A 69 9.90 72.67 6.75
C GLU A 69 9.42 71.51 5.88
N VAL A 70 9.37 70.32 6.45
CA VAL A 70 8.87 69.16 5.76
C VAL A 70 7.34 69.26 5.69
N GLY A 71 6.79 69.57 4.53
CA GLY A 71 5.35 69.63 4.30
C GLY A 71 4.72 68.24 4.31
N ALA A 72 3.72 68.04 3.49
CA ALA A 72 3.08 66.73 3.40
C ALA A 72 4.06 65.72 2.78
N VAL A 73 4.36 64.62 3.53
CA VAL A 73 5.13 63.47 3.09
C VAL A 73 4.17 62.41 2.58
N VAL A 74 4.39 61.93 1.37
CA VAL A 74 3.54 60.93 0.73
C VAL A 74 4.37 59.70 0.39
N TRP A 75 4.01 58.57 1.01
CA TRP A 75 4.51 57.26 0.66
C TRP A 75 3.57 56.57 -0.33
N ALA A 76 4.14 55.90 -1.34
CA ALA A 76 3.37 55.16 -2.33
C ALA A 76 4.10 53.91 -2.80
N SER A 77 3.37 52.91 -3.16
CA SER A 77 3.87 51.71 -3.83
C SER A 77 3.51 51.74 -5.31
N SER A 78 4.40 51.28 -6.17
CA SER A 78 4.08 51.07 -7.59
C SER A 78 3.19 49.86 -7.83
N ASN A 79 3.09 48.93 -6.85
CA ASN A 79 2.27 47.73 -6.89
C ASN A 79 1.86 47.28 -5.47
N ASP A 80 0.75 47.81 -5.01
CA ASP A 80 0.22 47.52 -3.68
C ASP A 80 -0.20 46.04 -3.47
N LYS A 81 -0.34 45.26 -4.56
CA LYS A 81 -0.61 43.83 -4.46
C LYS A 81 0.63 43.02 -4.12
N VAL A 82 1.82 43.52 -4.42
CA VAL A 82 3.10 42.89 -4.12
C VAL A 82 3.64 43.38 -2.80
N ALA A 83 3.74 44.71 -2.62
CA ALA A 83 4.18 45.32 -1.39
C ALA A 83 3.44 46.63 -1.14
N SER A 84 2.81 46.78 0.02
CA SER A 84 2.18 48.02 0.45
C SER A 84 3.12 48.82 1.36
N VAL A 85 2.85 50.11 1.49
CA VAL A 85 3.60 50.98 2.41
C VAL A 85 2.65 51.89 3.20
N SER A 86 2.87 52.04 4.50
CA SER A 86 2.15 53.03 5.32
C SER A 86 2.75 54.42 5.21
N GLN A 87 2.02 55.42 5.71
CA GLN A 87 2.51 56.80 5.72
C GLN A 87 3.69 57.04 6.72
N GLU A 88 4.00 56.05 7.53
CA GLU A 88 5.14 56.02 8.45
C GLU A 88 6.34 55.27 7.83
N GLY A 89 6.28 54.83 6.58
CA GLY A 89 7.34 54.11 5.88
C GLY A 89 7.42 52.62 6.21
N LYS A 90 6.39 52.02 6.83
CA LYS A 90 6.32 50.58 7.10
C LYS A 90 5.89 49.86 5.81
N VAL A 91 6.76 49.04 5.26
CA VAL A 91 6.54 48.20 4.09
C VAL A 91 6.08 46.84 4.54
N SER A 92 4.98 46.32 3.94
CA SER A 92 4.45 44.98 4.17
C SER A 92 4.50 44.19 2.86
N ALA A 93 5.15 43.03 2.86
CA ALA A 93 5.25 42.12 1.72
C ALA A 93 3.97 41.26 1.63
N LEU A 94 3.22 41.34 0.53
CA LEU A 94 1.90 40.73 0.37
C LEU A 94 1.90 39.54 -0.60
N ALA A 95 2.62 39.63 -1.70
CA ALA A 95 2.68 38.57 -2.71
C ALA A 95 4.04 38.60 -3.45
N PRO A 96 4.51 37.46 -3.99
CA PRO A 96 5.76 37.40 -4.76
C PRO A 96 5.73 38.34 -5.96
N GLY A 97 6.85 39.05 -6.19
CA GLY A 97 6.99 39.98 -7.28
C GLY A 97 7.93 41.15 -6.96
N GLU A 98 7.88 42.19 -7.77
CA GLU A 98 8.63 43.42 -7.58
C GLU A 98 7.69 44.61 -7.41
N ALA A 99 8.05 45.52 -6.54
CA ALA A 99 7.42 46.83 -6.37
C ALA A 99 8.47 47.87 -6.07
N THR A 100 8.19 49.14 -6.41
CA THR A 100 9.01 50.28 -6.01
C THR A 100 8.24 51.09 -4.98
N ILE A 101 8.79 51.19 -3.79
CA ILE A 101 8.28 52.08 -2.74
C ILE A 101 8.93 53.47 -2.94
N SER A 102 8.13 54.49 -2.94
CA SER A 102 8.57 55.87 -3.08
C SER A 102 8.07 56.73 -1.92
N VAL A 103 8.89 57.69 -1.55
CA VAL A 103 8.52 58.77 -0.64
C VAL A 103 8.75 60.10 -1.33
N ALA A 104 7.80 61.01 -1.23
CA ALA A 104 7.83 62.33 -1.81
C ALA A 104 7.53 63.41 -0.77
N ALA A 105 8.25 64.54 -0.86
CA ALA A 105 7.95 65.76 -0.12
C ALA A 105 8.03 66.93 -1.07
N GLY A 106 6.90 67.46 -1.51
CA GLY A 106 6.82 68.42 -2.59
C GLY A 106 7.34 67.83 -3.93
N ASP A 107 8.36 68.48 -4.52
CA ASP A 107 8.95 68.07 -5.80
C ASP A 107 10.09 67.06 -5.69
N VAL A 108 10.54 66.73 -4.47
CA VAL A 108 11.66 65.79 -4.22
C VAL A 108 11.14 64.39 -3.90
N LYS A 109 11.81 63.37 -4.44
CA LYS A 109 11.41 61.96 -4.34
C LYS A 109 12.61 61.07 -4.13
N ALA A 110 12.43 60.01 -3.31
CA ALA A 110 13.35 58.89 -3.20
C ALA A 110 12.61 57.57 -3.41
N GLU A 111 13.34 56.52 -3.84
CA GLU A 111 12.77 55.27 -4.21
C GLU A 111 13.57 54.10 -3.61
N CYS A 112 12.89 53.04 -3.24
CA CYS A 112 13.43 51.78 -2.79
C CYS A 112 12.82 50.66 -3.59
N LYS A 113 13.64 49.81 -4.24
CA LYS A 113 13.18 48.59 -4.92
C LYS A 113 12.88 47.49 -3.92
N VAL A 114 11.68 46.93 -3.95
CA VAL A 114 11.26 45.82 -3.10
C VAL A 114 11.04 44.58 -3.94
N THR A 115 11.75 43.49 -3.59
CA THR A 115 11.54 42.19 -4.18
C THR A 115 10.94 41.29 -3.10
N VAL A 116 9.77 40.75 -3.37
CA VAL A 116 9.08 39.80 -2.50
C VAL A 116 9.20 38.40 -3.05
N THR A 117 9.69 37.45 -2.25
CA THR A 117 9.75 36.04 -2.59
C THR A 117 8.65 35.26 -1.88
N LYS A 118 8.19 34.16 -2.50
CA LYS A 118 7.19 33.27 -1.90
C LYS A 118 7.69 32.69 -0.57
N ARG A 119 6.83 32.68 0.43
CA ARG A 119 7.06 31.96 1.67
C ARG A 119 6.93 30.46 1.42
N ILE A 120 8.00 29.70 1.68
CA ILE A 120 8.00 28.23 1.58
C ILE A 120 7.81 27.64 2.96
N ILE A 121 6.65 27.03 3.17
CA ILE A 121 6.36 26.29 4.39
C ILE A 121 6.74 24.83 4.12
N LYS A 122 7.74 24.33 4.83
CA LYS A 122 8.24 22.96 4.65
C LYS A 122 7.29 21.95 5.27
N VAL A 123 7.14 20.81 4.62
CA VAL A 123 6.49 19.62 5.21
C VAL A 123 7.31 19.14 6.40
N THR A 124 6.66 18.93 7.54
CA THR A 124 7.24 18.40 8.78
C THR A 124 6.73 17.01 9.10
N GLY A 125 5.55 16.61 8.54
CA GLY A 125 4.96 15.32 8.72
C GLY A 125 4.19 14.86 7.46
N ILE A 126 4.17 13.54 7.24
CA ILE A 126 3.34 12.90 6.20
C ILE A 126 2.63 11.72 6.84
N THR A 127 1.32 11.64 6.65
CA THR A 127 0.49 10.49 7.07
C THR A 127 -0.20 9.89 5.85
N LEU A 128 -0.08 8.58 5.67
CA LEU A 128 -0.78 7.83 4.62
C LEU A 128 -2.11 7.28 5.12
N SER A 129 -3.08 7.13 4.21
CA SER A 129 -4.39 6.52 4.49
C SER A 129 -4.28 5.04 4.88
N ALA A 130 -3.19 4.36 4.50
CA ALA A 130 -2.87 2.99 4.89
C ALA A 130 -1.36 2.77 4.95
N THR A 131 -0.93 1.91 5.87
CA THR A 131 0.48 1.47 6.01
C THR A 131 0.73 0.12 5.36
N GLU A 132 -0.33 -0.63 5.06
CA GLU A 132 -0.31 -1.93 4.41
C GLU A 132 -1.46 -2.05 3.41
N LEU A 133 -1.22 -2.72 2.29
CA LEU A 133 -2.20 -3.09 1.28
C LEU A 133 -1.97 -4.53 0.85
N ASN A 134 -3.06 -5.30 0.73
CA ASN A 134 -3.05 -6.63 0.14
C ASN A 134 -3.88 -6.59 -1.13
N LEU A 135 -3.27 -6.92 -2.27
CA LEU A 135 -3.87 -6.85 -3.59
C LEU A 135 -3.63 -8.14 -4.35
N GLU A 136 -4.52 -8.45 -5.26
CA GLU A 136 -4.29 -9.47 -6.28
C GLU A 136 -3.61 -8.85 -7.51
N PRO A 137 -2.89 -9.62 -8.33
CA PRO A 137 -2.35 -9.12 -9.60
C PRO A 137 -3.43 -8.46 -10.46
N GLY A 138 -3.14 -7.24 -10.94
CA GLY A 138 -4.10 -6.39 -11.65
C GLY A 138 -5.01 -5.55 -10.75
N GLY A 139 -5.03 -5.79 -9.44
CA GLY A 139 -5.78 -4.98 -8.48
C GLY A 139 -5.24 -3.56 -8.34
N GLU A 140 -6.09 -2.62 -7.96
CA GLU A 140 -5.76 -1.21 -7.79
C GLU A 140 -6.25 -0.71 -6.43
N ALA A 141 -5.50 0.24 -5.84
CA ALA A 141 -5.86 0.92 -4.60
C ALA A 141 -5.43 2.38 -4.65
N GLN A 142 -6.17 3.27 -3.98
CA GLN A 142 -5.81 4.67 -3.84
C GLN A 142 -5.19 4.90 -2.45
N LEU A 143 -3.93 5.31 -2.41
CA LEU A 143 -3.29 5.88 -1.24
C LEU A 143 -3.44 7.40 -1.26
N THR A 144 -3.88 7.96 -0.14
CA THR A 144 -3.90 9.41 0.06
C THR A 144 -2.86 9.79 1.11
N ALA A 145 -2.15 10.90 0.88
CA ALA A 145 -1.21 11.46 1.83
C ALA A 145 -1.76 12.78 2.40
N THR A 146 -1.70 12.93 3.71
CA THR A 146 -1.92 14.21 4.39
C THR A 146 -0.60 14.76 4.88
N PHE A 147 -0.42 16.07 4.76
CA PHE A 147 0.83 16.75 5.07
C PHE A 147 0.64 17.69 6.25
N ASP A 148 1.65 17.79 7.08
CA ASP A 148 1.71 18.72 8.20
C ASP A 148 2.88 19.69 8.01
N PRO A 149 2.64 20.99 8.15
CA PRO A 149 1.35 21.65 8.29
C PRO A 149 0.52 21.59 6.98
N ALA A 150 -0.79 21.81 7.09
CA ALA A 150 -1.73 21.67 5.97
C ALA A 150 -1.51 22.67 4.81
N ASP A 151 -0.85 23.78 5.10
CA ASP A 151 -0.46 24.84 4.15
C ASP A 151 0.98 24.68 3.63
N ALA A 152 1.61 23.53 3.85
CA ALA A 152 2.97 23.26 3.37
C ALA A 152 3.06 23.31 1.84
N ASP A 153 4.24 23.66 1.34
CA ASP A 153 4.54 23.64 -0.09
C ASP A 153 4.76 22.18 -0.56
N LEU A 154 3.85 21.71 -1.41
CA LEU A 154 3.84 20.36 -1.94
C LEU A 154 4.54 20.21 -3.30
N SER A 155 5.25 21.22 -3.78
CA SER A 155 5.95 21.20 -5.08
C SER A 155 7.04 20.13 -5.18
N SER A 156 7.52 19.60 -4.03
CA SER A 156 8.54 18.56 -3.97
C SER A 156 8.02 17.17 -3.60
N VAL A 157 6.69 16.95 -3.65
CA VAL A 157 6.10 15.65 -3.34
C VAL A 157 6.38 14.66 -4.47
N VAL A 158 6.92 13.49 -4.11
CA VAL A 158 7.23 12.42 -5.05
C VAL A 158 6.78 11.08 -4.49
N TRP A 159 6.03 10.34 -5.29
CA TRP A 159 5.66 8.95 -5.04
C TRP A 159 6.59 8.01 -5.79
N ALA A 160 6.98 6.91 -5.15
CA ALA A 160 7.84 5.90 -5.74
C ALA A 160 7.55 4.49 -5.22
N SER A 161 7.80 3.49 -6.05
CA SER A 161 7.79 2.07 -5.67
C SER A 161 9.21 1.53 -5.54
N SER A 162 9.45 0.67 -4.57
CA SER A 162 10.72 -0.05 -4.42
C SER A 162 10.86 -1.21 -5.42
N ALA A 163 9.74 -1.69 -5.99
CA ALA A 163 9.70 -2.84 -6.90
C ALA A 163 8.52 -2.68 -7.89
N GLU A 164 8.74 -1.94 -8.98
CA GLU A 164 7.71 -1.67 -10.00
C GLU A 164 7.24 -2.94 -10.72
N ALA A 165 8.05 -3.99 -10.75
CA ALA A 165 7.64 -5.30 -11.26
C ALA A 165 6.56 -5.97 -10.39
N VAL A 166 6.44 -5.59 -9.10
CA VAL A 166 5.45 -6.11 -8.17
C VAL A 166 4.27 -5.16 -8.05
N ALA A 167 4.52 -3.87 -7.80
CA ALA A 167 3.49 -2.84 -7.73
C ALA A 167 4.04 -1.49 -8.18
N THR A 168 3.27 -0.76 -8.97
CA THR A 168 3.56 0.61 -9.40
C THR A 168 2.73 1.61 -8.61
N VAL A 169 3.15 2.89 -8.61
CA VAL A 169 2.40 4.00 -8.05
C VAL A 169 2.49 5.22 -8.95
N SER A 170 1.38 5.90 -9.16
CA SER A 170 1.33 7.19 -9.87
C SER A 170 1.58 8.37 -8.92
N GLN A 171 1.84 9.56 -9.48
CA GLN A 171 2.13 10.75 -8.66
C GLN A 171 0.91 11.31 -7.92
N ASP A 172 -0.27 10.78 -8.16
CA ASP A 172 -1.51 11.04 -7.40
C ASP A 172 -1.81 9.94 -6.35
N GLY A 173 -0.88 8.98 -6.16
CA GLY A 173 -0.98 7.93 -5.14
C GLY A 173 -1.82 6.71 -5.55
N LYS A 174 -2.17 6.54 -6.82
CA LYS A 174 -2.85 5.33 -7.31
C LYS A 174 -1.84 4.19 -7.43
N VAL A 175 -2.03 3.15 -6.62
CA VAL A 175 -1.23 1.92 -6.62
C VAL A 175 -1.87 0.90 -7.55
N LYS A 176 -1.06 0.23 -8.37
CA LYS A 176 -1.47 -0.89 -9.22
C LYS A 176 -0.57 -2.09 -8.98
N ALA A 177 -1.19 -3.22 -8.61
CA ALA A 177 -0.52 -4.51 -8.48
C ALA A 177 -0.19 -5.10 -9.86
N VAL A 178 1.02 -5.63 -10.02
CA VAL A 178 1.52 -6.18 -11.29
C VAL A 178 1.73 -7.69 -11.20
N ALA A 179 2.51 -8.16 -10.24
CA ALA A 179 2.84 -9.58 -10.05
C ALA A 179 3.05 -9.90 -8.57
N ASP A 180 2.97 -11.18 -8.22
CA ASP A 180 3.17 -11.66 -6.85
C ASP A 180 4.50 -11.17 -6.27
N GLY A 181 4.46 -10.76 -5.00
CA GLY A 181 5.62 -10.28 -4.27
C GLY A 181 5.28 -9.19 -3.27
N VAL A 182 6.32 -8.52 -2.79
CA VAL A 182 6.19 -7.40 -1.84
C VAL A 182 6.89 -6.17 -2.40
N ALA A 183 6.21 -5.04 -2.39
CA ALA A 183 6.76 -3.74 -2.75
C ALA A 183 6.51 -2.73 -1.63
N THR A 184 7.40 -1.76 -1.47
CA THR A 184 7.19 -0.61 -0.59
C THR A 184 6.88 0.60 -1.44
N ILE A 185 5.68 1.12 -1.30
CA ILE A 185 5.29 2.41 -1.87
C ILE A 185 5.70 3.50 -0.88
N SER A 186 6.32 4.54 -1.38
CA SER A 186 6.76 5.67 -0.57
C SER A 186 6.30 7.00 -1.15
N VAL A 187 5.98 7.94 -0.29
CA VAL A 187 5.78 9.35 -0.61
C VAL A 187 6.81 10.17 0.15
N THR A 188 7.47 11.10 -0.54
CA THR A 188 8.48 11.98 0.03
C THR A 188 8.17 13.44 -0.27
N ALA A 189 8.45 14.32 0.69
CA ALA A 189 8.43 15.77 0.53
C ALA A 189 9.66 16.36 1.24
N GLY A 190 10.66 16.73 0.45
CA GLY A 190 11.97 17.13 1.00
C GLY A 190 12.63 15.98 1.79
N ALA A 191 12.83 16.18 3.08
CA ALA A 191 13.46 15.17 3.96
C ALA A 191 12.44 14.25 4.65
N VAL A 192 11.14 14.52 4.54
CA VAL A 192 10.08 13.75 5.20
C VAL A 192 9.59 12.63 4.26
N LYS A 193 9.42 11.43 4.83
CA LYS A 193 9.00 10.23 4.08
C LYS A 193 7.97 9.45 4.86
N ALA A 194 6.95 8.95 4.17
CA ALA A 194 6.03 7.93 4.65
C ALA A 194 6.02 6.73 3.70
N VAL A 195 5.67 5.55 4.21
CA VAL A 195 5.70 4.30 3.45
C VAL A 195 4.46 3.47 3.70
N CYS A 196 4.07 2.70 2.68
CA CYS A 196 3.05 1.68 2.72
C CYS A 196 3.63 0.38 2.13
N GLN A 197 3.52 -0.73 2.85
CA GLN A 197 3.87 -2.04 2.33
C GLN A 197 2.72 -2.58 1.47
N VAL A 198 3.03 -3.01 0.26
CA VAL A 198 2.07 -3.63 -0.66
C VAL A 198 2.45 -5.08 -0.86
N THR A 199 1.59 -6.00 -0.45
CA THR A 199 1.72 -7.42 -0.74
C THR A 199 0.79 -7.76 -1.89
N VAL A 200 1.36 -8.25 -2.97
CA VAL A 200 0.60 -8.76 -4.12
C VAL A 200 0.65 -10.28 -4.09
N GLN A 201 -0.49 -10.92 -4.09
CA GLN A 201 -0.58 -12.37 -4.04
C GLN A 201 -1.76 -12.87 -4.87
N THR A 202 -1.46 -13.78 -5.79
CA THR A 202 -2.49 -14.53 -6.51
C THR A 202 -3.23 -15.43 -5.53
N PRO A 203 -4.57 -15.39 -5.45
CA PRO A 203 -5.32 -16.31 -4.62
C PRO A 203 -5.00 -17.76 -4.98
N ALA A 204 -4.85 -18.61 -3.97
CA ALA A 204 -4.70 -20.04 -4.20
C ALA A 204 -5.95 -20.57 -4.89
N LYS A 205 -5.75 -21.43 -5.90
CA LYS A 205 -6.87 -22.04 -6.63
C LYS A 205 -7.68 -22.92 -5.68
N GLU A 206 -8.96 -22.62 -5.53
CA GLU A 206 -9.91 -23.52 -4.87
C GLU A 206 -10.30 -24.65 -5.81
N TRP A 207 -10.46 -25.85 -5.24
CA TRP A 207 -10.86 -27.04 -5.96
C TRP A 207 -12.24 -27.50 -5.53
N ALA A 208 -12.96 -28.14 -6.45
CA ALA A 208 -14.24 -28.76 -6.19
C ALA A 208 -14.22 -30.23 -6.66
N VAL A 209 -15.06 -31.06 -6.05
CA VAL A 209 -15.28 -32.43 -6.51
C VAL A 209 -15.78 -32.43 -7.95
N GLY A 210 -15.12 -33.20 -8.81
CA GLY A 210 -15.36 -33.23 -10.26
C GLY A 210 -14.42 -32.32 -11.06
N ASP A 211 -13.61 -31.46 -10.44
CA ASP A 211 -12.61 -30.66 -11.17
C ASP A 211 -11.53 -31.57 -11.78
N TYR A 212 -11.10 -31.20 -12.99
CA TYR A 212 -9.86 -31.73 -13.54
C TYR A 212 -8.66 -31.06 -12.87
N TYR A 213 -7.81 -31.89 -12.26
CA TYR A 213 -6.58 -31.48 -11.61
C TYR A 213 -5.38 -31.71 -12.52
N GLU A 214 -4.59 -30.66 -12.76
CA GLU A 214 -3.32 -30.73 -13.46
C GLU A 214 -2.34 -29.77 -12.82
N VAL A 215 -1.35 -30.30 -12.09
CA VAL A 215 -0.27 -29.54 -11.49
C VAL A 215 1.04 -30.28 -11.73
N GLY A 216 1.94 -29.67 -12.51
CA GLY A 216 3.16 -30.33 -12.98
C GLY A 216 2.85 -31.56 -13.81
N SER A 217 3.37 -32.72 -13.42
CA SER A 217 3.11 -34.02 -14.07
C SER A 217 1.90 -34.78 -13.48
N VAL A 218 1.32 -34.29 -12.39
CA VAL A 218 0.21 -34.94 -11.70
C VAL A 218 -1.10 -34.54 -12.35
N LYS A 219 -1.85 -35.53 -12.84
CA LYS A 219 -3.15 -35.33 -13.49
C LYS A 219 -4.20 -36.29 -12.92
N GLY A 220 -5.42 -35.82 -12.77
CA GLY A 220 -6.51 -36.63 -12.28
C GLY A 220 -7.81 -35.86 -12.13
N VAL A 221 -8.81 -36.49 -11.51
CA VAL A 221 -10.08 -35.86 -11.20
C VAL A 221 -10.24 -35.77 -9.69
N VAL A 222 -10.64 -34.60 -9.20
CA VAL A 222 -10.87 -34.33 -7.78
C VAL A 222 -12.06 -35.12 -7.29
N VAL A 223 -11.84 -35.94 -6.25
CA VAL A 223 -12.89 -36.80 -5.65
C VAL A 223 -13.24 -36.37 -4.23
N TRP A 224 -12.37 -35.59 -3.60
CA TRP A 224 -12.59 -35.06 -2.27
C TRP A 224 -11.77 -33.79 -2.05
N VAL A 225 -12.33 -32.83 -1.31
CA VAL A 225 -11.66 -31.60 -0.86
C VAL A 225 -11.94 -31.37 0.62
N ASP A 226 -11.01 -30.72 1.31
CA ASP A 226 -11.22 -30.26 2.68
C ASP A 226 -12.09 -28.97 2.71
N GLU A 227 -12.38 -28.49 3.92
CA GLU A 227 -13.17 -27.26 4.11
C GLU A 227 -12.52 -26.02 3.48
N SER A 228 -11.20 -25.97 3.39
CA SER A 228 -10.48 -24.87 2.75
C SER A 228 -10.53 -24.90 1.22
N LYS A 229 -10.89 -26.07 0.64
CA LYS A 229 -10.84 -26.37 -0.80
C LYS A 229 -9.44 -26.22 -1.43
N LEU A 230 -8.42 -26.06 -0.62
CA LEU A 230 -7.02 -25.92 -1.06
C LEU A 230 -6.29 -27.26 -1.06
N LYS A 231 -6.83 -28.25 -0.34
CA LYS A 231 -6.29 -29.60 -0.23
C LYS A 231 -7.37 -30.60 -0.62
N GLY A 232 -6.93 -31.68 -1.21
CA GLY A 232 -7.88 -32.69 -1.66
C GLY A 232 -7.25 -33.98 -2.08
N LYS A 233 -8.07 -34.85 -2.65
CA LYS A 233 -7.65 -36.12 -3.22
C LYS A 233 -8.16 -36.22 -4.65
N ILE A 234 -7.31 -36.73 -5.54
CA ILE A 234 -7.63 -37.03 -6.93
C ILE A 234 -7.47 -38.52 -7.19
N ILE A 235 -8.22 -39.02 -8.18
CA ILE A 235 -7.96 -40.34 -8.77
C ILE A 235 -7.26 -40.17 -10.13
N SER A 236 -6.45 -41.18 -10.49
CA SER A 236 -5.78 -41.22 -11.79
C SER A 236 -6.80 -41.28 -12.93
N LEU A 237 -6.44 -40.78 -14.13
CA LEU A 237 -7.26 -40.82 -15.32
C LEU A 237 -7.45 -42.27 -15.83
N ASP A 238 -6.39 -43.08 -15.74
CA ASP A 238 -6.33 -44.46 -16.16
C ASP A 238 -6.54 -45.42 -14.97
N GLU A 239 -6.80 -46.63 -15.32
CA GLU A 239 -6.90 -47.77 -14.42
C GLU A 239 -6.26 -49.01 -15.03
N THR A 240 -6.12 -50.05 -14.25
CA THR A 240 -5.70 -51.37 -14.70
C THR A 240 -6.48 -52.45 -13.96
N THR A 241 -6.41 -53.68 -14.46
CA THR A 241 -6.82 -54.85 -13.69
C THR A 241 -5.62 -55.44 -12.98
N ALA A 242 -5.78 -55.85 -11.73
CA ALA A 242 -4.80 -56.63 -11.01
C ALA A 242 -5.42 -58.00 -10.68
N ASP A 243 -4.82 -59.04 -11.26
CA ASP A 243 -5.28 -60.43 -11.03
C ASP A 243 -5.15 -60.82 -9.55
N VAL A 244 -4.20 -60.22 -8.84
CA VAL A 244 -4.00 -60.48 -7.41
C VAL A 244 -3.62 -59.18 -6.64
N TRP A 245 -4.07 -59.09 -5.40
CA TRP A 245 -3.66 -58.04 -4.47
C TRP A 245 -2.22 -58.23 -3.98
N SER A 246 -1.86 -59.50 -3.72
CA SER A 246 -0.54 -59.98 -3.31
C SER A 246 -0.25 -61.32 -3.93
N THR A 247 1.01 -61.64 -4.20
CA THR A 247 1.45 -62.93 -4.70
C THR A 247 1.64 -63.98 -3.61
N SER A 248 1.45 -63.60 -2.36
CA SER A 248 1.52 -64.50 -1.20
C SER A 248 0.58 -64.11 -0.07
N ASN A 249 0.10 -65.10 0.64
CA ASN A 249 -0.71 -64.88 1.84
C ASN A 249 0.15 -64.35 2.97
N ARG A 250 -0.11 -63.18 3.42
CA ARG A 250 0.60 -62.53 4.57
C ARG A 250 -0.18 -61.32 5.09
N THR A 251 -0.08 -61.07 6.39
CA THR A 251 -0.55 -59.81 6.97
C THR A 251 0.46 -58.70 6.76
N THR A 252 0.01 -57.57 6.28
CA THR A 252 0.85 -56.39 6.00
C THR A 252 0.67 -55.29 7.05
N GLY A 253 -0.42 -55.34 7.81
CA GLY A 253 -0.84 -54.28 8.71
C GLY A 253 -1.50 -53.09 8.02
N ALA A 254 -1.88 -53.22 6.76
CA ALA A 254 -2.60 -52.23 5.96
C ALA A 254 -4.10 -52.26 6.33
N GLN A 255 -4.47 -51.78 7.51
CA GLN A 255 -5.81 -51.91 8.07
C GLN A 255 -6.61 -50.60 8.11
N SER A 256 -6.03 -49.48 7.68
CA SER A 256 -6.78 -48.20 7.62
C SER A 256 -7.85 -48.30 6.54
N THR A 257 -9.09 -47.97 6.88
CA THR A 257 -10.18 -47.83 5.91
C THR A 257 -10.23 -46.47 5.22
N THR A 258 -9.54 -45.44 5.81
CA THR A 258 -9.62 -44.04 5.39
C THR A 258 -8.30 -43.46 4.89
N ASP A 259 -7.19 -44.16 5.07
CA ASP A 259 -5.84 -43.69 4.74
C ASP A 259 -5.06 -44.74 3.93
N GLY A 260 -5.30 -44.76 2.63
CA GLY A 260 -4.63 -45.64 1.69
C GLY A 260 -3.14 -45.33 1.52
N LYS A 261 -2.75 -44.05 1.73
CA LYS A 261 -1.34 -43.66 1.70
C LYS A 261 -0.56 -44.34 2.83
N SER A 262 -1.07 -44.29 4.07
CA SER A 262 -0.48 -44.99 5.21
C SER A 262 -0.44 -46.52 4.97
N ASN A 263 -1.50 -47.10 4.42
CA ASN A 263 -1.53 -48.52 4.07
C ASN A 263 -0.43 -48.85 3.03
N THR A 264 -0.31 -48.07 2.00
CA THR A 264 0.71 -48.25 0.94
C THR A 264 2.13 -48.17 1.52
N GLU A 265 2.41 -47.24 2.43
CA GLU A 265 3.72 -47.13 3.08
C GLU A 265 4.03 -48.36 3.97
N LYS A 266 3.05 -48.93 4.66
CA LYS A 266 3.23 -50.20 5.44
C LYS A 266 3.60 -51.36 4.51
N VAL A 267 2.94 -51.47 3.35
CA VAL A 267 3.26 -52.50 2.35
C VAL A 267 4.64 -52.31 1.76
N LYS A 268 5.00 -51.07 1.44
CA LYS A 268 6.37 -50.69 0.98
C LYS A 268 7.45 -51.05 2.01
N ALA A 269 7.15 -50.88 3.30
CA ALA A 269 8.11 -51.25 4.34
C ALA A 269 8.40 -52.77 4.39
N LEU A 270 7.48 -53.59 3.92
CA LEU A 270 7.68 -55.08 3.84
C LEU A 270 8.37 -55.50 2.53
N ASP A 271 8.09 -54.84 1.44
CA ASP A 271 8.68 -55.09 0.10
C ASP A 271 8.81 -53.75 -0.62
N ASN A 272 9.94 -53.10 -0.52
CA ASN A 272 10.18 -51.79 -1.12
C ASN A 272 10.05 -51.79 -2.65
N SER A 273 10.24 -52.95 -3.30
CA SER A 273 10.05 -53.11 -4.72
C SER A 273 8.60 -53.31 -5.14
N LEU A 274 7.72 -53.61 -4.17
CA LEU A 274 6.32 -53.95 -4.37
C LEU A 274 6.09 -55.10 -5.39
N THR A 275 7.12 -55.91 -5.63
CA THR A 275 7.03 -57.02 -6.61
C THR A 275 5.99 -58.05 -6.17
N SER A 276 5.84 -58.24 -4.86
CA SER A 276 4.85 -59.13 -4.27
C SER A 276 3.46 -58.52 -4.17
N PHE A 277 3.27 -57.23 -4.54
CA PHE A 277 2.03 -56.47 -4.38
C PHE A 277 1.65 -55.71 -5.65
N PRO A 278 1.17 -56.42 -6.71
CA PRO A 278 0.93 -55.81 -8.04
C PRO A 278 0.01 -54.59 -8.03
N ALA A 279 -1.09 -54.67 -7.26
CA ALA A 279 -2.05 -53.55 -7.14
C ALA A 279 -1.39 -52.26 -6.59
N PHE A 280 -0.56 -52.38 -5.56
CA PHE A 280 0.16 -51.25 -4.97
C PHE A 280 1.26 -50.75 -5.93
N LYS A 281 1.99 -51.66 -6.55
CA LYS A 281 3.09 -51.34 -7.47
C LYS A 281 2.60 -50.45 -8.58
N TRP A 282 1.52 -50.82 -9.25
CA TRP A 282 0.96 -50.02 -10.34
C TRP A 282 0.62 -48.58 -9.91
N CYS A 283 0.04 -48.41 -8.70
CA CYS A 283 -0.29 -47.08 -8.20
C CYS A 283 0.98 -46.25 -7.94
N VAL A 284 1.99 -46.82 -7.30
CA VAL A 284 3.23 -46.12 -6.94
C VAL A 284 4.08 -45.78 -8.16
N GLU A 285 4.04 -46.60 -9.21
CA GLU A 285 4.78 -46.37 -10.47
C GLU A 285 4.28 -45.13 -11.24
N LYS A 286 3.12 -44.56 -10.91
CA LYS A 286 2.66 -43.28 -11.46
C LYS A 286 3.49 -42.08 -11.00
N GLY A 287 4.27 -42.24 -9.94
CA GLY A 287 5.14 -41.20 -9.39
C GLY A 287 5.01 -41.04 -7.90
N GLU A 288 5.81 -40.13 -7.36
CA GLU A 288 5.82 -39.83 -5.93
C GLU A 288 4.45 -39.33 -5.44
N GLY A 289 4.00 -39.86 -4.31
CA GLY A 289 2.74 -39.47 -3.67
C GLY A 289 1.51 -40.22 -4.15
N TRP A 290 1.60 -41.02 -5.23
CA TRP A 290 0.50 -41.90 -5.66
C TRP A 290 0.45 -43.14 -4.78
N TYR A 291 -0.77 -43.63 -4.49
CA TYR A 291 -1.01 -44.76 -3.61
C TYR A 291 -2.27 -45.55 -3.99
N LEU A 292 -2.39 -46.77 -3.49
CA LEU A 292 -3.62 -47.56 -3.59
C LEU A 292 -4.62 -47.08 -2.53
N PRO A 293 -5.83 -46.59 -2.90
CA PRO A 293 -6.79 -46.04 -1.97
C PRO A 293 -7.29 -47.06 -0.96
N ALA A 294 -7.63 -46.60 0.26
CA ALA A 294 -8.27 -47.40 1.28
C ALA A 294 -9.74 -47.65 0.94
N SER A 295 -10.39 -48.58 1.63
CA SER A 295 -11.77 -49.01 1.32
C SER A 295 -12.80 -47.87 1.30
N ASP A 296 -12.73 -46.92 2.26
CA ASP A 296 -13.64 -45.79 2.29
C ASP A 296 -13.29 -44.74 1.25
N GLU A 297 -12.00 -44.62 0.86
CA GLU A 297 -11.59 -43.77 -0.25
C GLU A 297 -12.12 -44.31 -1.61
N VAL A 298 -12.11 -45.62 -1.80
CA VAL A 298 -12.71 -46.27 -2.97
C VAL A 298 -14.23 -46.03 -3.00
N LYS A 299 -14.91 -46.21 -1.88
CA LYS A 299 -16.34 -45.87 -1.75
C LYS A 299 -16.62 -44.43 -2.11
N CYS A 300 -15.78 -43.51 -1.66
CA CYS A 300 -15.93 -42.08 -1.92
C CYS A 300 -16.04 -41.80 -3.44
N PHE A 301 -15.07 -42.22 -4.25
CA PHE A 301 -15.12 -41.96 -5.68
C PHE A 301 -16.15 -42.76 -6.44
N LEU A 302 -16.48 -44.00 -6.01
CA LEU A 302 -17.55 -44.78 -6.64
C LEU A 302 -18.94 -44.18 -6.37
N THR A 303 -19.17 -43.61 -5.19
CA THR A 303 -20.45 -42.94 -4.87
C THR A 303 -20.70 -41.74 -5.78
N ILE A 304 -19.66 -41.03 -6.20
CA ILE A 304 -19.72 -39.85 -7.07
C ILE A 304 -19.41 -40.17 -8.54
N ALA A 305 -19.28 -41.45 -8.91
CA ALA A 305 -18.93 -41.87 -10.27
C ALA A 305 -19.79 -41.17 -11.35
N PRO A 306 -21.12 -40.97 -11.19
CA PRO A 306 -21.93 -40.25 -12.19
C PRO A 306 -21.43 -38.81 -12.45
N VAL A 307 -20.82 -38.15 -11.45
CA VAL A 307 -20.30 -36.80 -11.58
C VAL A 307 -18.93 -36.79 -12.27
N ILE A 308 -18.05 -37.72 -11.91
CA ILE A 308 -16.64 -37.67 -12.33
C ILE A 308 -16.36 -38.43 -13.62
N ASN A 309 -17.20 -39.39 -14.03
CA ASN A 309 -17.02 -40.20 -15.24
C ASN A 309 -16.97 -39.36 -16.52
N ALA A 310 -17.81 -38.31 -16.60
CA ALA A 310 -17.79 -37.38 -17.73
C ALA A 310 -16.42 -36.70 -17.84
N VAL A 311 -15.89 -36.20 -16.71
CA VAL A 311 -14.59 -35.50 -16.66
C VAL A 311 -13.44 -36.46 -16.94
N LEU A 312 -13.48 -37.69 -16.41
CA LEU A 312 -12.47 -38.71 -16.74
C LEU A 312 -12.39 -38.92 -18.26
N THR A 313 -13.52 -39.15 -18.91
CA THR A 313 -13.58 -39.41 -20.35
C THR A 313 -13.22 -38.18 -21.20
N GLU A 314 -13.63 -36.99 -20.80
CA GLU A 314 -13.29 -35.74 -21.48
C GLU A 314 -11.77 -35.52 -21.52
N HIS A 315 -11.07 -35.92 -20.46
CA HIS A 315 -9.62 -35.79 -20.37
C HIS A 315 -8.83 -37.05 -20.77
N GLY A 316 -9.47 -37.93 -21.56
CA GLY A 316 -8.84 -39.11 -22.16
C GLY A 316 -8.60 -40.25 -21.17
N GLY A 317 -9.26 -40.22 -20.02
CA GLY A 317 -9.23 -41.27 -19.02
C GLY A 317 -10.31 -42.34 -19.23
N THR A 318 -10.30 -43.35 -18.36
CA THR A 318 -11.27 -44.44 -18.34
C THR A 318 -12.39 -44.11 -17.35
N ALA A 319 -13.64 -44.29 -17.77
CA ALA A 319 -14.76 -44.21 -16.82
C ALA A 319 -14.64 -45.31 -15.75
N LEU A 320 -15.12 -45.01 -14.54
CA LEU A 320 -15.10 -46.00 -13.46
C LEU A 320 -15.99 -47.18 -13.76
N ASP A 321 -15.44 -48.37 -13.53
CA ASP A 321 -16.19 -49.65 -13.55
C ASP A 321 -16.76 -49.96 -12.14
N CYS A 322 -17.13 -51.19 -11.90
CA CYS A 322 -17.90 -51.62 -10.72
C CYS A 322 -17.02 -52.14 -9.58
N TYR A 323 -15.83 -52.69 -9.82
CA TYR A 323 -15.09 -53.52 -8.85
C TYR A 323 -13.65 -53.01 -8.68
N TYR A 324 -13.32 -52.52 -7.50
CA TYR A 324 -11.96 -51.99 -7.22
C TYR A 324 -11.33 -52.60 -5.99
N TRP A 325 -10.08 -53.05 -6.11
CA TRP A 325 -9.25 -53.34 -4.97
C TRP A 325 -9.03 -52.08 -4.10
N SER A 326 -9.10 -52.28 -2.78
CA SER A 326 -8.61 -51.28 -1.85
C SER A 326 -7.27 -51.72 -1.23
N SER A 327 -6.59 -50.78 -0.61
CA SER A 327 -5.37 -51.07 0.17
C SER A 327 -5.64 -51.70 1.53
N THR A 328 -6.91 -51.89 1.92
CA THR A 328 -7.28 -52.33 3.26
C THR A 328 -7.39 -53.85 3.32
N GLU A 329 -6.68 -54.45 4.24
CA GLU A 329 -6.83 -55.90 4.59
C GLU A 329 -8.17 -56.14 5.25
N SER A 330 -8.73 -57.33 5.01
CA SER A 330 -9.98 -57.76 5.63
C SER A 330 -9.83 -57.95 7.16
N ASP A 331 -10.78 -57.45 7.93
CA ASP A 331 -10.84 -57.64 9.38
C ASP A 331 -11.10 -59.10 9.76
N SER A 332 -11.80 -59.84 8.88
CA SER A 332 -12.14 -61.25 9.10
C SER A 332 -10.94 -62.18 8.92
N ASN A 333 -10.04 -61.87 8.01
CA ASN A 333 -8.86 -62.65 7.71
C ASN A 333 -7.78 -61.81 6.98
N SER A 334 -7.03 -61.02 7.77
CA SER A 334 -6.00 -60.12 7.24
C SER A 334 -4.80 -60.85 6.60
N GLU A 335 -4.61 -62.12 6.87
CA GLU A 335 -3.54 -62.90 6.23
C GLU A 335 -3.88 -63.22 4.76
N THR A 336 -5.10 -63.65 4.48
CA THR A 336 -5.47 -64.17 3.18
C THR A 336 -6.31 -63.22 2.35
N ASN A 337 -7.09 -62.30 2.97
CA ASN A 337 -8.10 -61.51 2.28
C ASN A 337 -7.82 -60.00 2.38
N ALA A 338 -8.25 -59.28 1.33
CA ALA A 338 -8.27 -57.83 1.27
C ALA A 338 -9.65 -57.34 0.81
N TYR A 339 -10.00 -56.13 1.20
CA TYR A 339 -11.27 -55.54 0.77
C TYR A 339 -11.24 -55.05 -0.66
N TRP A 340 -12.28 -55.37 -1.41
CA TRP A 340 -12.65 -54.73 -2.66
C TRP A 340 -14.02 -54.09 -2.53
N ILE A 341 -14.28 -53.10 -3.35
CA ILE A 341 -15.51 -52.32 -3.30
C ILE A 341 -16.24 -52.49 -4.61
N TYR A 342 -17.51 -52.92 -4.52
CA TYR A 342 -18.46 -52.88 -5.61
C TYR A 342 -19.22 -51.57 -5.56
N GLY A 343 -19.31 -50.87 -6.69
CA GLY A 343 -20.13 -49.67 -6.86
C GLY A 343 -21.04 -49.73 -8.05
N TYR A 344 -22.31 -49.40 -7.88
CA TYR A 344 -23.30 -49.32 -8.97
C TYR A 344 -24.31 -48.22 -8.67
N ASN A 345 -24.43 -47.26 -9.60
CA ASN A 345 -25.38 -46.15 -9.48
C ASN A 345 -25.26 -45.36 -8.15
N GLY A 346 -24.06 -45.14 -7.68
CA GLY A 346 -23.80 -44.42 -6.43
C GLY A 346 -23.97 -45.21 -5.14
N ASN A 347 -24.40 -46.49 -5.25
CA ASN A 347 -24.43 -47.41 -4.10
C ASN A 347 -23.13 -48.21 -4.06
N THR A 348 -22.59 -48.41 -2.87
CA THR A 348 -21.35 -49.16 -2.69
C THR A 348 -21.50 -50.28 -1.66
N THR A 349 -20.85 -51.40 -1.93
CA THR A 349 -20.79 -52.56 -1.01
C THR A 349 -19.32 -52.95 -0.84
N THR A 350 -18.91 -53.18 0.40
CA THR A 350 -17.58 -53.71 0.72
C THR A 350 -17.67 -55.22 0.80
N ASN A 351 -16.78 -55.88 0.09
CA ASN A 351 -16.61 -57.34 0.18
C ASN A 351 -15.11 -57.63 0.40
N ASP A 352 -14.79 -58.82 0.80
CA ASP A 352 -13.42 -59.27 0.86
C ASP A 352 -13.21 -60.51 -0.03
N ASP A 353 -12.01 -60.64 -0.53
CA ASP A 353 -11.61 -61.75 -1.39
C ASP A 353 -10.17 -62.14 -1.14
N SER A 354 -9.81 -63.30 -1.65
CA SER A 354 -8.46 -63.84 -1.57
C SER A 354 -7.45 -62.88 -2.22
N LYS A 355 -6.38 -62.54 -1.49
CA LYS A 355 -5.27 -61.73 -2.02
C LYS A 355 -4.55 -62.36 -3.19
N THR A 356 -4.50 -63.72 -3.22
CA THR A 356 -3.71 -64.50 -4.16
C THR A 356 -4.52 -65.23 -5.25
N ALA A 357 -5.84 -65.35 -5.04
CA ALA A 357 -6.73 -66.05 -5.95
C ALA A 357 -8.17 -65.52 -5.84
N PRO A 358 -8.38 -64.28 -6.26
CA PRO A 358 -9.74 -63.69 -6.24
C PRO A 358 -10.65 -64.41 -7.23
N GLU A 359 -11.98 -64.33 -6.99
CA GLU A 359 -13.01 -64.96 -7.85
C GLU A 359 -13.08 -64.31 -9.26
N GLY A 360 -12.46 -63.10 -9.43
CA GLY A 360 -12.39 -62.40 -10.72
C GLY A 360 -11.41 -61.23 -10.69
N PRO A 361 -11.12 -60.65 -11.86
CA PRO A 361 -10.23 -59.49 -11.92
C PRO A 361 -10.90 -58.27 -11.29
N ASN A 362 -10.24 -57.65 -10.33
CA ASN A 362 -10.62 -56.36 -9.77
C ASN A 362 -9.80 -55.25 -10.39
N PHE A 363 -10.41 -54.11 -10.61
CA PHE A 363 -9.73 -52.91 -11.11
C PHE A 363 -8.89 -52.27 -10.02
N VAL A 364 -7.89 -51.51 -10.45
CA VAL A 364 -7.00 -50.70 -9.60
C VAL A 364 -7.02 -49.29 -10.13
N ARG A 365 -7.37 -48.34 -9.28
CA ARG A 365 -7.33 -46.92 -9.55
C ARG A 365 -6.44 -46.26 -8.53
N ALA A 366 -5.44 -45.53 -8.99
CA ALA A 366 -4.52 -44.83 -8.08
C ALA A 366 -5.13 -43.54 -7.54
N MET A 367 -4.75 -43.18 -6.33
CA MET A 367 -5.14 -41.93 -5.67
C MET A 367 -3.89 -41.12 -5.30
N TYR A 368 -4.04 -39.79 -5.33
CA TYR A 368 -3.01 -38.84 -4.93
C TYR A 368 -3.65 -37.78 -4.04
N GLN A 369 -2.90 -37.32 -3.02
CA GLN A 369 -3.34 -36.26 -2.12
C GLN A 369 -2.50 -35.01 -2.37
N PHE A 370 -3.14 -33.89 -2.66
CA PHE A 370 -2.53 -32.58 -2.88
C PHE A 370 -2.82 -31.59 -1.75
#